data_660a1fe278e5dc6f99acd6844d990294
#
_entry.id   660a1fe278e5dc6f99acd6844d990294
#
_cell.length_a   1.000
_cell.length_b   1.000
_cell.length_c   1.000
_cell.angle_alpha   90.00
_cell.angle_beta   90.00
_cell.angle_gamma   90.00
#
_symmetry.space_group_name_H-M   'P 1'
#
loop_
_entity.id
_entity.type
_entity.pdbx_description
1 polymer ?
#
loop_
_entity_poly.entity_id
_entity_poly.type
_entity_poly.pdbx_seq_one_letter_code
_entity_poly.pdbx_strand_id
1 'polypeptide(L)'
;MSFTDFQTYIHALESAGELHRTDVEIDPNLELTEVSIRALREGKPALLVERPKGSQYPLVINHFSSSYRTELAFGRHPDDIGHELIHFLERAMPPTLQFLLNNKPTIKRFLNARPKTVSTGISQQIVESPNLDALPIQFCWPLDGGRFITYGQIFTYDPRDGKRNIGTYRMHVFDKETTGMHWQIQKGGGFHYFQAQKLGQDFELAVALGTSPALTFATIAALPEGIDEAMFAGFLQNKRVEFLKGKSISLSVPANAEFILEGVVPATERRMEGPFGDHFGHYSAASEFPVFHLKAITHRKHPIYPAIVVGKPPMEDKFLGDATQQMLAPLAKLIHKEITDLWAYYEAGFHNLLVVAIEQRYQKEAMKAALGLMGTDQLSLTKCIVTVSSGVNVRDFDAVLKEIRENYDPHYDFVMIPKVPLDTLDFTSYKMNLGSKMIIDATKKPQRRSSDEQGNNDLRQRDTGDLRSFLRGIDRRITDINIIDNALLLVKIDAPIQYYTSSPEIISALKPNAGKEILKKLLQLPELSHLTLIAIVSEDVDIHNQENYIWGVFTRFDCERDVLFSEQKLIGISPVYNGVMGIDATWKPGYQEPLTMPESIIKKVDEKWGKIWKK
;
A
#
# COMPACT_ATOMS: atom_id res chain seq x y z
N MET A 1 -15.48 5.25 21.67
CA MET A 1 -14.43 5.74 22.59
C MET A 1 -13.38 6.47 21.77
N SER A 2 -12.63 7.41 22.35
CA SER A 2 -11.61 8.13 21.60
C SER A 2 -10.30 8.01 22.37
N PHE A 3 -9.29 7.42 21.73
CA PHE A 3 -7.98 7.20 22.31
C PHE A 3 -7.06 8.38 21.98
N THR A 4 -6.41 8.95 22.97
CA THR A 4 -5.48 10.09 22.81
C THR A 4 -4.02 9.69 22.99
N ASP A 5 -3.76 8.44 23.41
CA ASP A 5 -2.44 7.85 23.50
C ASP A 5 -2.50 6.36 23.16
N PHE A 6 -1.34 5.79 22.87
CA PHE A 6 -1.20 4.43 22.38
C PHE A 6 -1.61 3.37 23.42
N GLN A 7 -1.19 3.52 24.68
CA GLN A 7 -1.46 2.49 25.70
C GLN A 7 -2.93 2.40 26.07
N THR A 8 -3.69 3.51 26.02
CA THR A 8 -5.15 3.44 26.22
C THR A 8 -5.83 2.60 25.15
N TYR A 9 -5.31 2.62 23.92
CA TYR A 9 -5.78 1.74 22.86
C TYR A 9 -5.37 0.27 23.09
N ILE A 10 -4.11 0.02 23.48
CA ILE A 10 -3.62 -1.33 23.81
C ILE A 10 -4.43 -1.96 24.95
N HIS A 11 -4.78 -1.19 25.98
CA HIS A 11 -5.66 -1.66 27.05
C HIS A 11 -7.09 -1.93 26.57
N ALA A 12 -7.59 -1.17 25.60
CA ALA A 12 -8.89 -1.45 25.01
C ALA A 12 -8.88 -2.75 24.19
N LEU A 13 -7.80 -3.02 23.43
CA LEU A 13 -7.62 -4.32 22.76
C LEU A 13 -7.59 -5.47 23.76
N GLU A 14 -6.87 -5.32 24.85
CA GLU A 14 -6.78 -6.33 25.91
C GLU A 14 -8.17 -6.59 26.56
N SER A 15 -8.88 -5.52 26.87
CA SER A 15 -10.25 -5.61 27.42
C SER A 15 -11.25 -6.24 26.47
N ALA A 16 -11.05 -6.10 25.16
CA ALA A 16 -11.85 -6.70 24.10
C ALA A 16 -11.47 -8.16 23.79
N GLY A 17 -10.38 -8.69 24.40
CA GLY A 17 -9.85 -10.01 24.08
C GLY A 17 -9.03 -10.05 22.76
N GLU A 18 -8.68 -8.87 22.22
CA GLU A 18 -7.95 -8.67 20.97
C GLU A 18 -6.44 -8.46 21.18
N LEU A 19 -5.93 -8.65 22.40
CA LEU A 19 -4.50 -8.62 22.74
C LEU A 19 -4.15 -9.86 23.55
N HIS A 20 -3.08 -10.52 23.16
CA HIS A 20 -2.43 -11.57 23.93
C HIS A 20 -1.05 -11.09 24.41
N ARG A 21 -0.71 -11.40 25.68
CA ARG A 21 0.62 -11.12 26.24
C ARG A 21 1.40 -12.41 26.31
N THR A 22 2.70 -12.34 25.98
CA THR A 22 3.61 -13.46 26.11
C THR A 22 4.90 -13.05 26.80
N ASP A 23 5.39 -13.89 27.72
CA ASP A 23 6.70 -13.78 28.35
C ASP A 23 7.76 -14.62 27.61
N VAL A 24 7.37 -15.33 26.56
CA VAL A 24 8.29 -16.07 25.68
C VAL A 24 9.20 -15.08 24.98
N GLU A 25 10.51 -15.27 25.14
CA GLU A 25 11.49 -14.46 24.42
C GLU A 25 11.37 -14.64 22.92
N ILE A 26 11.14 -13.55 22.18
CA ILE A 26 11.09 -13.50 20.71
C ILE A 26 12.20 -12.59 20.21
N ASP A 27 12.95 -13.07 19.22
CA ASP A 27 14.04 -12.30 18.60
C ASP A 27 13.46 -11.33 17.55
N PRO A 28 13.69 -10.00 17.67
CA PRO A 28 13.29 -9.05 16.63
C PRO A 28 13.96 -9.31 15.27
N ASN A 29 15.02 -10.12 15.26
CA ASN A 29 15.71 -10.52 14.04
C ASN A 29 15.03 -11.74 13.41
N LEU A 30 14.28 -11.53 12.34
CA LEU A 30 13.53 -12.50 11.52
C LEU A 30 12.41 -13.27 12.25
N GLU A 31 12.66 -13.74 13.50
CA GLU A 31 11.69 -14.56 14.24
C GLU A 31 10.37 -13.81 14.47
N LEU A 32 10.46 -12.53 14.87
CA LEU A 32 9.28 -11.68 15.08
C LEU A 32 8.44 -11.53 13.80
N THR A 33 9.09 -11.44 12.64
CA THR A 33 8.42 -11.36 11.33
C THR A 33 7.61 -12.63 11.06
N GLU A 34 8.19 -13.81 11.25
CA GLU A 34 7.48 -15.08 11.05
C GLU A 34 6.31 -15.23 12.05
N VAL A 35 6.51 -14.83 13.31
CA VAL A 35 5.45 -14.82 14.32
C VAL A 35 4.31 -13.89 13.90
N SER A 36 4.62 -12.68 13.40
CA SER A 36 3.64 -11.70 12.94
C SER A 36 2.79 -12.23 11.77
N ILE A 37 3.46 -12.78 10.74
CA ILE A 37 2.81 -13.32 9.54
C ILE A 37 1.87 -14.47 9.92
N ARG A 38 2.36 -15.42 10.71
CA ARG A 38 1.58 -16.59 11.12
C ARG A 38 0.40 -16.20 12.00
N ALA A 39 0.60 -15.30 12.96
CA ALA A 39 -0.48 -14.80 13.81
C ALA A 39 -1.58 -14.12 13.00
N LEU A 40 -1.21 -13.31 12.01
CA LEU A 40 -2.16 -12.65 11.11
C LEU A 40 -2.95 -13.68 10.30
N ARG A 41 -2.27 -14.64 9.66
CA ARG A 41 -2.91 -15.68 8.83
C ARG A 41 -3.84 -16.59 9.62
N GLU A 42 -3.53 -16.87 10.88
CA GLU A 42 -4.37 -17.65 11.78
C GLU A 42 -5.45 -16.81 12.48
N GLY A 43 -5.57 -15.53 12.19
CA GLY A 43 -6.54 -14.63 12.83
C GLY A 43 -6.35 -14.48 14.35
N LYS A 44 -5.08 -14.56 14.82
CA LYS A 44 -4.77 -14.41 16.24
C LYS A 44 -4.97 -12.96 16.72
N PRO A 45 -5.16 -12.73 18.03
CA PRO A 45 -5.09 -11.40 18.62
C PRO A 45 -3.77 -10.69 18.34
N ALA A 46 -3.72 -9.37 18.56
CA ALA A 46 -2.46 -8.64 18.64
C ALA A 46 -1.55 -9.28 19.68
N LEU A 47 -0.25 -9.24 19.46
CA LEU A 47 0.72 -9.87 20.38
C LEU A 47 1.60 -8.80 21.04
N LEU A 48 1.55 -8.74 22.36
CA LEU A 48 2.49 -7.98 23.17
C LEU A 48 3.56 -8.93 23.70
N VAL A 49 4.79 -8.73 23.24
CA VAL A 49 5.98 -9.47 23.66
C VAL A 49 6.61 -8.71 24.81
N GLU A 50 6.54 -9.27 26.03
CA GLU A 50 7.10 -8.62 27.23
C GLU A 50 8.62 -8.67 27.28
N ARG A 51 9.22 -9.67 26.63
CA ARG A 51 10.67 -9.91 26.62
C ARG A 51 11.19 -10.05 25.17
N PRO A 52 11.23 -8.97 24.38
CA PRO A 52 11.94 -9.04 23.11
C PRO A 52 13.44 -9.19 23.39
N LYS A 53 14.09 -10.10 22.66
CA LYS A 53 15.50 -10.38 22.84
C LYS A 53 16.35 -9.12 22.59
N GLY A 54 17.24 -8.82 23.51
CA GLY A 54 18.17 -7.70 23.38
C GLY A 54 17.61 -6.33 23.75
N SER A 55 16.36 -6.23 24.21
CA SER A 55 15.77 -4.96 24.67
C SER A 55 15.03 -5.13 26.00
N GLN A 56 15.02 -4.06 26.80
CA GLN A 56 14.21 -3.98 28.02
C GLN A 56 12.78 -3.47 27.76
N TYR A 57 12.50 -2.97 26.57
CA TYR A 57 11.20 -2.40 26.23
C TYR A 57 10.30 -3.47 25.61
N PRO A 58 9.07 -3.69 26.14
CA PRO A 58 8.12 -4.57 25.51
C PRO A 58 7.74 -4.06 24.12
N LEU A 59 7.33 -5.00 23.25
CA LEU A 59 7.02 -4.73 21.85
C LEU A 59 5.64 -5.28 21.52
N VAL A 60 4.87 -4.55 20.68
CA VAL A 60 3.56 -5.02 20.19
C VAL A 60 3.52 -5.06 18.66
N ILE A 61 2.94 -6.15 18.14
CA ILE A 61 2.69 -6.38 16.70
C ILE A 61 1.23 -6.70 16.45
N ASN A 62 0.81 -6.53 15.19
CA ASN A 62 -0.52 -6.89 14.70
C ASN A 62 -1.67 -6.17 15.44
N HIS A 63 -1.43 -4.99 15.99
CA HIS A 63 -2.41 -4.26 16.78
C HIS A 63 -3.51 -3.60 15.95
N PHE A 64 -3.35 -3.51 14.61
CA PHE A 64 -4.40 -3.11 13.67
C PHE A 64 -4.81 -4.21 12.68
N SER A 65 -4.33 -5.44 12.84
CA SER A 65 -4.47 -6.54 11.86
C SER A 65 -5.88 -7.16 11.80
N SER A 66 -6.93 -6.39 11.99
CA SER A 66 -8.31 -6.79 11.67
C SER A 66 -9.21 -5.56 11.54
N SER A 67 -10.31 -5.69 10.78
CA SER A 67 -11.33 -4.65 10.68
C SER A 67 -11.92 -4.28 12.04
N TYR A 68 -12.11 -5.27 12.93
CA TYR A 68 -12.59 -5.00 14.27
C TYR A 68 -11.64 -4.14 15.11
N ARG A 69 -10.32 -4.38 15.03
CA ARG A 69 -9.31 -3.57 15.73
C ARG A 69 -9.24 -2.15 15.18
N THR A 70 -9.41 -1.98 13.86
CA THR A 70 -9.48 -0.65 13.25
C THR A 70 -10.77 0.08 13.64
N GLU A 71 -11.91 -0.59 13.68
CA GLU A 71 -13.16 -0.03 14.19
C GLU A 71 -13.05 0.36 15.67
N LEU A 72 -12.44 -0.49 16.49
CA LEU A 72 -12.19 -0.18 17.90
C LEU A 72 -11.34 1.08 18.05
N ALA A 73 -10.31 1.25 17.22
CA ALA A 73 -9.45 2.43 17.23
C ALA A 73 -10.21 3.74 17.06
N PHE A 74 -11.27 3.75 16.25
CA PHE A 74 -12.13 4.92 16.00
C PHE A 74 -13.40 4.93 16.84
N GLY A 75 -13.79 3.80 17.42
CA GLY A 75 -15.07 3.62 18.10
C GLY A 75 -16.29 3.61 17.17
N ARG A 76 -16.06 3.46 15.85
CA ARG A 76 -17.06 3.37 14.77
C ARG A 76 -16.43 2.87 13.47
N HIS A 77 -17.26 2.42 12.53
CA HIS A 77 -16.79 1.96 11.24
C HIS A 77 -16.14 3.09 10.41
N PRO A 78 -15.02 2.84 9.71
CA PRO A 78 -14.35 3.85 8.87
C PRO A 78 -15.24 4.45 7.77
N ASP A 79 -16.12 3.66 7.13
CA ASP A 79 -17.07 4.18 6.12
C ASP A 79 -18.00 5.27 6.68
N ASP A 80 -18.46 5.13 7.96
CA ASP A 80 -19.29 6.16 8.61
C ASP A 80 -18.56 7.49 8.76
N ILE A 81 -17.23 7.42 8.97
CA ILE A 81 -16.38 8.61 9.03
C ILE A 81 -16.32 9.29 7.66
N GLY A 82 -16.10 8.51 6.60
CA GLY A 82 -16.05 8.99 5.22
C GLY A 82 -17.38 9.62 4.80
N HIS A 83 -18.48 8.97 5.08
CA HIS A 83 -19.83 9.51 4.80
C HIS A 83 -20.14 10.78 5.58
N GLU A 84 -19.77 10.87 6.86
CA GLU A 84 -19.91 12.11 7.63
C GLU A 84 -19.09 13.24 7.01
N LEU A 85 -17.85 12.95 6.64
CA LEU A 85 -16.92 13.94 6.08
C LEU A 85 -17.42 14.51 4.75
N ILE A 86 -17.81 13.65 3.79
CA ILE A 86 -18.33 14.09 2.49
C ILE A 86 -19.64 14.86 2.63
N HIS A 87 -20.57 14.35 3.43
CA HIS A 87 -21.85 15.00 3.67
C HIS A 87 -21.70 16.38 4.30
N PHE A 88 -20.72 16.53 5.21
CA PHE A 88 -20.41 17.85 5.77
C PHE A 88 -19.82 18.79 4.72
N LEU A 89 -18.84 18.34 3.93
CA LEU A 89 -18.16 19.18 2.94
C LEU A 89 -19.09 19.61 1.80
N GLU A 90 -19.94 18.73 1.30
CA GLU A 90 -20.92 19.06 0.25
C GLU A 90 -21.93 20.14 0.69
N ARG A 91 -22.30 20.15 1.97
CA ARG A 91 -23.29 21.09 2.50
C ARG A 91 -22.70 22.35 3.13
N ALA A 92 -21.39 22.31 3.39
CA ALA A 92 -20.68 23.45 3.97
C ALA A 92 -20.37 24.58 2.96
N MET A 93 -20.57 24.34 1.66
CA MET A 93 -20.24 25.31 0.61
C MET A 93 -21.44 25.63 -0.30
N PRO A 94 -22.05 26.83 -0.18
CA PRO A 94 -21.85 27.86 0.83
C PRO A 94 -22.54 27.52 2.18
N PRO A 95 -21.94 27.88 3.32
CA PRO A 95 -22.55 27.57 4.63
C PRO A 95 -23.79 28.43 4.86
N THR A 96 -24.93 27.80 5.13
CA THR A 96 -26.16 28.48 5.53
C THR A 96 -26.27 28.50 7.06
N LEU A 97 -26.97 29.52 7.62
CA LEU A 97 -27.18 29.59 9.08
C LEU A 97 -27.90 28.33 9.62
N GLN A 98 -28.84 27.81 8.85
CA GLN A 98 -29.56 26.59 9.19
C GLN A 98 -28.64 25.34 9.19
N PHE A 99 -27.70 25.26 8.24
CA PHE A 99 -26.66 24.23 8.22
C PHE A 99 -25.81 24.28 9.47
N LEU A 100 -25.32 25.46 9.87
CA LEU A 100 -24.52 25.64 11.07
C LEU A 100 -25.26 25.22 12.35
N LEU A 101 -26.55 25.55 12.44
CA LEU A 101 -27.39 25.19 13.59
C LEU A 101 -27.64 23.67 13.67
N ASN A 102 -27.87 23.01 12.52
CA ASN A 102 -28.19 21.60 12.45
C ASN A 102 -26.94 20.69 12.57
N ASN A 103 -25.73 21.21 12.32
CA ASN A 103 -24.50 20.44 12.34
C ASN A 103 -23.55 20.83 13.49
N LYS A 104 -24.07 21.39 14.59
CA LYS A 104 -23.28 21.77 15.76
C LYS A 104 -22.29 20.70 16.26
N PRO A 105 -22.65 19.40 16.35
CA PRO A 105 -21.70 18.36 16.78
C PRO A 105 -20.50 18.25 15.83
N THR A 106 -20.73 18.20 14.52
CA THR A 106 -19.66 18.09 13.50
C THR A 106 -18.80 19.33 13.47
N ILE A 107 -19.40 20.55 13.57
CA ILE A 107 -18.65 21.80 13.69
C ILE A 107 -17.76 21.79 14.94
N LYS A 108 -18.29 21.31 16.09
CA LYS A 108 -17.49 21.16 17.31
C LYS A 108 -16.29 20.22 17.09
N ARG A 109 -16.46 19.14 16.31
CA ARG A 109 -15.34 18.23 15.93
C ARG A 109 -14.29 18.98 15.11
N PHE A 110 -14.67 19.78 14.12
CA PHE A 110 -13.72 20.59 13.34
C PHE A 110 -13.03 21.65 14.20
N LEU A 111 -13.71 22.24 15.17
CA LEU A 111 -13.08 23.17 16.13
C LEU A 111 -12.09 22.43 17.06
N ASN A 112 -12.41 21.19 17.44
CA ASN A 112 -11.53 20.32 18.22
C ASN A 112 -10.40 19.72 17.38
N ALA A 113 -10.44 19.83 16.06
CA ALA A 113 -9.40 19.34 15.18
C ALA A 113 -8.09 20.12 15.31
N ARG A 114 -8.16 21.42 15.67
CA ARG A 114 -6.96 22.27 15.78
C ARG A 114 -6.02 21.76 16.87
N PRO A 115 -4.74 21.47 16.54
CA PRO A 115 -3.75 21.11 17.54
C PRO A 115 -3.60 22.18 18.62
N LYS A 116 -3.08 21.80 19.77
CA LYS A 116 -2.74 22.74 20.85
C LYS A 116 -1.35 22.47 21.40
N THR A 117 -0.69 23.50 21.87
CA THR A 117 0.60 23.40 22.57
C THR A 117 0.35 23.22 24.07
N VAL A 118 1.11 22.32 24.69
CA VAL A 118 1.14 22.06 26.13
C VAL A 118 2.57 22.18 26.67
N SER A 119 2.71 22.39 27.97
CA SER A 119 4.03 22.58 28.60
C SER A 119 4.69 21.25 28.99
N THR A 120 3.91 20.19 29.17
CA THR A 120 4.38 18.86 29.61
C THR A 120 3.63 17.77 28.85
N GLY A 121 4.27 16.59 28.66
CA GLY A 121 3.66 15.43 28.03
C GLY A 121 4.34 14.15 28.47
N ILE A 122 3.63 13.03 28.30
CA ILE A 122 4.15 11.71 28.67
C ILE A 122 5.35 11.29 27.82
N SER A 123 5.44 11.77 26.57
CA SER A 123 6.54 11.46 25.65
C SER A 123 7.90 12.03 26.07
N GLN A 124 7.95 12.92 27.09
CA GLN A 124 9.19 13.50 27.58
C GLN A 124 9.40 13.27 29.09
N GLN A 125 8.84 12.21 29.65
CA GLN A 125 9.06 11.86 31.06
C GLN A 125 10.48 11.41 31.33
N ILE A 126 11.12 10.75 30.39
CA ILE A 126 12.52 10.34 30.39
C ILE A 126 13.21 10.98 29.19
N VAL A 127 14.45 11.40 29.37
CA VAL A 127 15.32 11.95 28.30
C VAL A 127 16.62 11.20 28.34
N GLU A 128 17.02 10.60 27.23
CA GLU A 128 18.20 9.78 27.10
C GLU A 128 19.11 10.24 25.96
N SER A 129 20.39 9.93 26.05
CA SER A 129 21.30 10.06 24.92
C SER A 129 20.91 9.07 23.81
N PRO A 130 21.22 9.38 22.53
CA PRO A 130 20.91 8.49 21.42
C PRO A 130 21.46 7.08 21.61
N ASN A 131 20.59 6.08 21.58
CA ASN A 131 20.96 4.67 21.58
C ASN A 131 19.86 3.80 20.96
N LEU A 132 19.91 3.64 19.64
CA LEU A 132 18.96 2.79 18.89
C LEU A 132 19.13 1.29 19.18
N ASP A 133 20.27 0.88 19.72
CA ASP A 133 20.50 -0.53 20.10
C ASP A 133 19.70 -0.96 21.32
N ALA A 134 19.22 -0.01 22.14
CA ALA A 134 18.34 -0.30 23.26
C ALA A 134 16.90 -0.62 22.84
N LEU A 135 16.48 -0.19 21.65
CA LEU A 135 15.14 -0.40 21.13
C LEU A 135 15.03 -1.75 20.40
N PRO A 136 13.87 -2.45 20.48
CA PRO A 136 13.66 -3.72 19.80
C PRO A 136 13.36 -3.52 18.30
N ILE A 137 14.24 -2.82 17.61
CA ILE A 137 14.10 -2.50 16.19
C ILE A 137 14.30 -3.78 15.37
N GLN A 138 13.41 -4.02 14.44
CA GLN A 138 13.32 -5.25 13.67
C GLN A 138 14.37 -5.34 12.55
N PHE A 139 14.86 -6.55 12.33
CA PHE A 139 15.44 -7.01 11.07
C PHE A 139 14.40 -7.95 10.44
N CYS A 140 13.64 -7.46 9.45
CA CYS A 140 12.41 -8.14 9.02
C CYS A 140 12.67 -9.30 8.07
N TRP A 141 13.50 -9.12 7.04
CA TRP A 141 13.69 -10.10 5.97
C TRP A 141 15.15 -10.43 5.76
N PRO A 142 15.48 -11.66 5.28
CA PRO A 142 16.87 -12.16 5.23
C PRO A 142 17.86 -11.30 4.44
N LEU A 143 17.38 -10.61 3.40
CA LEU A 143 18.23 -9.78 2.55
C LEU A 143 18.08 -8.27 2.84
N ASP A 144 17.40 -7.90 3.93
CA ASP A 144 17.38 -6.51 4.37
C ASP A 144 18.81 -6.02 4.62
N GLY A 145 19.09 -4.76 4.32
CA GLY A 145 20.40 -4.16 4.54
C GLY A 145 20.77 -4.03 6.02
N GLY A 146 19.80 -4.19 6.92
CA GLY A 146 19.96 -4.06 8.36
C GLY A 146 18.62 -3.99 9.08
N ARG A 147 18.63 -3.49 10.32
CA ARG A 147 17.40 -3.22 11.09
C ARG A 147 16.71 -1.97 10.56
N PHE A 148 15.38 -1.97 10.55
CA PHE A 148 14.58 -0.83 10.11
C PHE A 148 13.55 -0.42 11.16
N ILE A 149 13.41 0.89 11.39
CA ILE A 149 12.23 1.45 12.02
C ILE A 149 11.15 1.50 10.94
N THR A 150 10.13 0.65 11.08
CA THR A 150 9.09 0.45 10.05
C THR A 150 7.82 1.26 10.32
N TYR A 151 7.69 1.84 11.51
CA TYR A 151 6.46 2.51 11.98
C TYR A 151 6.71 3.91 12.55
N GLY A 152 7.75 4.57 12.05
CA GLY A 152 8.09 5.94 12.43
C GLY A 152 7.13 6.96 11.82
N GLN A 153 6.57 7.81 12.66
CA GLN A 153 5.79 8.98 12.24
C GLN A 153 6.72 10.19 12.26
N ILE A 154 7.07 10.68 11.07
CA ILE A 154 8.09 11.71 10.87
C ILE A 154 7.42 13.10 10.81
N PHE A 155 7.80 13.97 11.74
CA PHE A 155 7.36 15.34 11.85
C PHE A 155 8.36 16.26 11.19
N THR A 156 7.93 16.95 10.15
CA THR A 156 8.73 17.93 9.42
C THR A 156 8.00 19.25 9.32
N TYR A 157 8.77 20.32 9.11
CA TYR A 157 8.23 21.67 8.93
C TYR A 157 8.89 22.32 7.72
N ASP A 158 8.09 22.91 6.83
CA ASP A 158 8.61 23.64 5.68
C ASP A 158 9.50 24.79 6.15
N PRO A 159 10.77 24.85 5.74
CA PRO A 159 11.68 25.90 6.18
C PRO A 159 11.29 27.29 5.67
N ARG A 160 10.36 27.40 4.70
CA ARG A 160 9.91 28.68 4.13
C ARG A 160 8.75 29.31 4.88
N ASP A 161 7.76 28.51 5.28
CA ASP A 161 6.51 29.01 5.86
C ASP A 161 6.11 28.34 7.19
N GLY A 162 6.89 27.36 7.65
CA GLY A 162 6.68 26.65 8.91
C GLY A 162 5.48 25.71 8.91
N LYS A 163 4.89 25.39 7.76
CA LYS A 163 3.81 24.39 7.69
C LYS A 163 4.34 23.01 8.07
N ARG A 164 3.55 22.31 8.87
CA ARG A 164 3.86 20.96 9.30
C ARG A 164 3.40 19.94 8.27
N ASN A 165 4.17 18.86 8.15
CA ASN A 165 3.76 17.60 7.54
C ASN A 165 4.11 16.46 8.48
N ILE A 166 3.26 15.45 8.53
CA ILE A 166 3.47 14.24 9.32
C ILE A 166 3.27 13.04 8.39
N GLY A 167 4.33 12.29 8.11
CA GLY A 167 4.27 11.12 7.23
C GLY A 167 4.92 9.89 7.83
N THR A 168 4.55 8.71 7.37
CA THR A 168 5.22 7.46 7.74
C THR A 168 6.27 7.13 6.70
N TYR A 169 7.52 6.93 7.15
CA TYR A 169 8.67 6.58 6.32
C TYR A 169 9.51 5.52 7.03
N ARG A 170 10.12 4.62 6.28
CA ARG A 170 11.06 3.66 6.84
C ARG A 170 12.42 4.30 7.10
N MET A 171 13.14 3.78 8.10
CA MET A 171 14.45 4.29 8.48
C MET A 171 15.42 3.13 8.72
N HIS A 172 16.44 2.99 7.88
CA HIS A 172 17.50 1.99 8.02
C HIS A 172 18.45 2.38 9.16
N VAL A 173 18.60 1.55 10.16
CA VAL A 173 19.51 1.80 11.29
C VAL A 173 20.93 1.47 10.87
N PHE A 174 21.81 2.47 10.81
CA PHE A 174 23.22 2.28 10.47
C PHE A 174 24.07 1.97 11.70
N ASP A 175 23.81 2.65 12.79
CA ASP A 175 24.46 2.50 14.08
C ASP A 175 23.54 3.02 15.22
N LYS A 176 24.08 3.10 16.45
CA LYS A 176 23.30 3.51 17.61
C LYS A 176 22.75 4.95 17.57
N GLU A 177 23.27 5.80 16.69
CA GLU A 177 22.96 7.24 16.64
C GLU A 177 22.49 7.71 15.26
N THR A 178 22.58 6.87 14.21
CA THR A 178 22.26 7.28 12.85
C THR A 178 21.34 6.31 12.12
N THR A 179 20.46 6.87 11.29
CA THR A 179 19.62 6.09 10.37
C THR A 179 19.64 6.69 8.97
N GLY A 180 19.29 5.89 7.96
CA GLY A 180 18.84 6.38 6.67
C GLY A 180 17.47 7.06 6.82
N MET A 181 17.18 8.00 5.92
CA MET A 181 15.88 8.66 5.85
C MET A 181 15.31 8.48 4.45
N HIS A 182 14.38 7.55 4.30
CA HIS A 182 13.81 7.18 3.01
C HIS A 182 12.72 8.16 2.58
N TRP A 183 13.11 9.27 1.96
CA TRP A 183 12.15 10.21 1.38
C TRP A 183 11.52 9.65 0.10
N GLN A 184 10.19 9.59 0.07
CA GLN A 184 9.47 9.35 -1.17
C GLN A 184 9.19 10.68 -1.88
N ILE A 185 9.42 10.70 -3.20
CA ILE A 185 9.45 11.94 -4.00
C ILE A 185 8.13 12.69 -4.09
N GLN A 186 7.01 12.07 -3.83
CA GLN A 186 5.68 12.69 -3.94
C GLN A 186 5.03 12.91 -2.57
N LYS A 187 5.82 12.95 -1.49
CA LYS A 187 5.32 13.18 -0.13
C LYS A 187 5.88 14.45 0.49
N GLY A 188 5.07 15.09 1.34
CA GLY A 188 5.36 16.40 1.93
C GLY A 188 6.69 16.49 2.66
N GLY A 189 7.10 15.45 3.41
CA GLY A 189 8.41 15.41 4.07
C GLY A 189 9.59 15.49 3.10
N GLY A 190 9.49 14.81 1.94
CA GLY A 190 10.48 14.90 0.87
C GLY A 190 10.56 16.31 0.27
N PHE A 191 9.40 16.98 0.08
CA PHE A 191 9.36 18.36 -0.40
C PHE A 191 9.98 19.34 0.61
N HIS A 192 9.71 19.18 1.91
CA HIS A 192 10.33 20.00 2.95
C HIS A 192 11.84 19.84 2.97
N TYR A 193 12.34 18.61 2.93
CA TYR A 193 13.78 18.35 2.86
C TYR A 193 14.42 18.95 1.60
N PHE A 194 13.78 18.82 0.44
CA PHE A 194 14.27 19.44 -0.81
C PHE A 194 14.38 20.97 -0.70
N GLN A 195 13.44 21.64 0.01
CA GLN A 195 13.56 23.07 0.25
C GLN A 195 14.72 23.41 1.19
N ALA A 196 14.93 22.62 2.26
CA ALA A 196 16.07 22.80 3.16
C ALA A 196 17.40 22.64 2.40
N GLN A 197 17.52 21.62 1.52
CA GLN A 197 18.69 21.44 0.66
C GLN A 197 18.95 22.65 -0.26
N LYS A 198 17.90 23.22 -0.87
CA LYS A 198 18.05 24.44 -1.70
C LYS A 198 18.56 25.63 -0.91
N LEU A 199 18.22 25.71 0.38
CA LEU A 199 18.67 26.76 1.28
C LEU A 199 20.05 26.47 1.89
N GLY A 200 20.63 25.28 1.63
CA GLY A 200 21.90 24.85 2.21
C GLY A 200 21.84 24.67 3.74
N GLN A 201 20.68 24.33 4.27
CA GLN A 201 20.42 24.22 5.72
C GLN A 201 20.27 22.75 6.12
N ASP A 202 20.78 22.40 7.29
CA ASP A 202 20.46 21.16 7.96
C ASP A 202 18.99 21.14 8.34
N PHE A 203 18.35 19.97 8.20
CA PHE A 203 16.91 19.82 8.35
C PHE A 203 16.56 19.12 9.66
N GLU A 204 16.00 19.87 10.62
CA GLU A 204 15.51 19.27 11.86
C GLU A 204 14.25 18.44 11.59
N LEU A 205 14.16 17.27 12.24
CA LEU A 205 12.95 16.47 12.28
C LEU A 205 12.82 15.69 13.58
N ALA A 206 11.62 15.23 13.85
CA ALA A 206 11.34 14.30 14.94
C ALA A 206 10.63 13.04 14.40
N VAL A 207 10.93 11.90 15.01
CA VAL A 207 10.26 10.63 14.75
C VAL A 207 9.49 10.24 16.01
N ALA A 208 8.17 10.12 15.91
CA ALA A 208 7.35 9.60 16.99
C ALA A 208 7.00 8.14 16.74
N LEU A 209 7.05 7.34 17.81
CA LEU A 209 6.63 5.94 17.81
C LEU A 209 5.54 5.77 18.87
N GLY A 210 4.45 5.08 18.51
CA GLY A 210 3.35 4.80 19.44
C GLY A 210 2.57 6.06 19.84
N THR A 211 2.00 6.77 18.87
CA THR A 211 1.06 7.87 19.10
C THR A 211 -0.38 7.35 19.19
N SER A 212 -1.37 8.26 19.32
CA SER A 212 -2.77 7.83 19.26
C SER A 212 -3.10 7.15 17.92
N PRO A 213 -4.04 6.16 17.89
CA PRO A 213 -4.48 5.56 16.65
C PRO A 213 -4.90 6.58 15.59
N ALA A 214 -5.64 7.61 15.98
CA ALA A 214 -6.07 8.66 15.07
C ALA A 214 -4.90 9.39 14.40
N LEU A 215 -3.82 9.66 15.13
CA LEU A 215 -2.63 10.30 14.55
C LEU A 215 -1.89 9.32 13.64
N THR A 216 -1.80 8.06 14.03
CA THR A 216 -1.23 7.00 13.19
C THR A 216 -1.94 6.90 11.82
N PHE A 217 -3.26 6.79 11.82
CA PHE A 217 -4.03 6.74 10.56
C PHE A 217 -3.91 8.04 9.75
N ALA A 218 -3.83 9.19 10.41
CA ALA A 218 -3.67 10.46 9.71
C ALA A 218 -2.33 10.56 8.96
N THR A 219 -1.26 9.89 9.42
CA THR A 219 0.07 9.94 8.78
C THR A 219 0.16 9.11 7.50
N ILE A 220 -0.75 8.16 7.32
CA ILE A 220 -0.82 7.32 6.11
C ILE A 220 -1.98 7.74 5.18
N ALA A 221 -2.84 8.64 5.66
CA ALA A 221 -3.97 9.15 4.90
C ALA A 221 -3.50 9.98 3.69
N ALA A 222 -4.06 9.69 2.50
CA ALA A 222 -3.82 10.46 1.30
C ALA A 222 -4.56 11.81 1.35
N LEU A 223 -4.13 12.70 2.23
CA LEU A 223 -4.72 14.02 2.37
C LEU A 223 -4.21 14.96 1.26
N PRO A 224 -5.04 15.89 0.75
CA PRO A 224 -4.61 16.92 -0.18
C PRO A 224 -3.47 17.77 0.41
N GLU A 225 -2.56 18.23 -0.45
CA GLU A 225 -1.42 19.05 -0.05
C GLU A 225 -1.90 20.30 0.74
N GLY A 226 -1.25 20.55 1.88
CA GLY A 226 -1.57 21.67 2.77
C GLY A 226 -2.63 21.39 3.84
N ILE A 227 -3.22 20.19 3.87
CA ILE A 227 -4.04 19.73 4.99
C ILE A 227 -3.13 19.13 6.06
N ASP A 228 -3.16 19.71 7.27
CA ASP A 228 -2.38 19.23 8.41
C ASP A 228 -2.92 17.90 8.96
N GLU A 229 -2.11 16.85 8.93
CA GLU A 229 -2.47 15.51 9.42
C GLU A 229 -2.89 15.53 10.89
N ALA A 230 -2.30 16.40 11.71
CA ALA A 230 -2.72 16.56 13.11
C ALA A 230 -4.13 17.15 13.26
N MET A 231 -4.58 17.96 12.30
CA MET A 231 -5.98 18.42 12.27
C MET A 231 -6.91 17.26 11.93
N PHE A 232 -6.54 16.43 10.95
CA PHE A 232 -7.32 15.25 10.61
C PHE A 232 -7.39 14.27 11.79
N ALA A 233 -6.27 14.01 12.46
CA ALA A 233 -6.22 13.20 13.68
C ALA A 233 -7.13 13.77 14.78
N GLY A 234 -7.10 15.10 14.99
CA GLY A 234 -7.97 15.78 15.94
C GLY A 234 -9.45 15.61 15.62
N PHE A 235 -9.81 15.63 14.33
CA PHE A 235 -11.16 15.32 13.86
C PHE A 235 -11.55 13.87 14.14
N LEU A 236 -10.68 12.90 13.80
CA LEU A 236 -10.91 11.48 14.03
C LEU A 236 -11.14 11.15 15.51
N GLN A 237 -10.24 11.62 16.38
CA GLN A 237 -10.33 11.35 17.82
C GLN A 237 -11.28 12.29 18.59
N ASN A 238 -11.88 13.29 17.92
CA ASN A 238 -12.73 14.33 18.52
C ASN A 238 -12.08 15.05 19.75
N LYS A 239 -10.78 15.16 19.73
CA LYS A 239 -9.95 15.85 20.73
C LYS A 239 -8.72 16.42 20.06
N ARG A 240 -8.26 17.57 20.55
CA ARG A 240 -7.06 18.25 20.03
C ARG A 240 -5.83 17.36 20.20
N VAL A 241 -5.03 17.23 19.14
CA VAL A 241 -3.68 16.65 19.26
C VAL A 241 -2.81 17.64 20.04
N GLU A 242 -2.09 17.13 21.04
CA GLU A 242 -1.25 17.94 21.93
C GLU A 242 0.20 17.88 21.47
N PHE A 243 0.83 19.03 21.38
CA PHE A 243 2.23 19.20 21.03
C PHE A 243 2.99 19.92 22.12
N LEU A 244 4.27 19.61 22.25
CA LEU A 244 5.19 20.33 23.14
C LEU A 244 6.51 20.57 22.41
N LYS A 245 7.33 21.48 22.92
CA LYS A 245 8.63 21.79 22.33
C LYS A 245 9.58 20.60 22.46
N GLY A 246 10.31 20.29 21.40
CA GLY A 246 11.40 19.30 21.44
C GLY A 246 12.46 19.64 22.46
N LYS A 247 13.21 18.64 22.93
CA LYS A 247 14.31 18.79 23.93
C LYS A 247 15.61 19.23 23.27
N SER A 248 15.90 18.69 22.09
CA SER A 248 17.18 18.92 21.39
C SER A 248 17.01 19.59 20.04
N ILE A 249 15.77 19.84 19.61
CA ILE A 249 15.40 20.49 18.36
C ILE A 249 14.44 21.67 18.61
N SER A 250 14.29 22.55 17.63
CA SER A 250 13.40 23.72 17.73
C SER A 250 11.93 23.36 17.46
N LEU A 251 11.66 22.20 16.86
CA LEU A 251 10.34 21.78 16.41
C LEU A 251 9.43 21.36 17.56
N SER A 252 8.12 21.34 17.26
CA SER A 252 7.12 20.78 18.17
C SER A 252 6.91 19.29 17.89
N VAL A 253 6.82 18.49 18.96
CA VAL A 253 6.66 17.03 18.92
C VAL A 253 5.37 16.61 19.63
N PRO A 254 4.76 15.45 19.33
CA PRO A 254 3.55 15.00 20.02
C PRO A 254 3.79 14.74 21.51
N ALA A 255 2.89 15.26 22.34
CA ALA A 255 2.97 15.11 23.81
C ALA A 255 2.66 13.70 24.30
N ASN A 256 1.93 12.92 23.49
CA ASN A 256 1.35 11.61 23.86
C ASN A 256 1.89 10.48 22.96
N ALA A 257 3.22 10.34 22.87
CA ALA A 257 3.89 9.22 22.17
C ALA A 257 4.62 8.31 23.15
N GLU A 258 4.90 7.10 22.74
CA GLU A 258 5.73 6.15 23.51
C GLU A 258 7.19 6.58 23.47
N PHE A 259 7.71 6.86 22.24
CA PHE A 259 9.07 7.38 22.03
C PHE A 259 9.06 8.55 21.07
N ILE A 260 9.99 9.48 21.24
CA ILE A 260 10.35 10.52 20.30
C ILE A 260 11.86 10.44 20.04
N LEU A 261 12.26 10.36 18.79
CA LEU A 261 13.63 10.47 18.32
C LEU A 261 13.80 11.86 17.72
N GLU A 262 14.66 12.68 18.30
CA GLU A 262 14.91 14.04 17.85
C GLU A 262 16.28 14.17 17.19
N GLY A 263 16.37 14.90 16.08
CA GLY A 263 17.66 15.04 15.41
C GLY A 263 17.61 15.91 14.15
N VAL A 264 18.64 15.73 13.32
CA VAL A 264 18.86 16.51 12.10
C VAL A 264 19.26 15.64 10.93
N VAL A 265 18.90 16.07 9.73
CA VAL A 265 19.37 15.50 8.46
C VAL A 265 20.23 16.55 7.77
N PRO A 266 21.56 16.34 7.66
CA PRO A 266 22.43 17.24 6.93
C PRO A 266 22.02 17.38 5.46
N ALA A 267 22.21 18.55 4.87
CA ALA A 267 21.79 18.83 3.49
C ALA A 267 22.48 17.94 2.44
N THR A 268 23.68 17.47 2.71
CA THR A 268 24.54 16.80 1.70
C THR A 268 24.95 15.37 2.05
N GLU A 269 24.83 14.95 3.31
CA GLU A 269 25.25 13.60 3.71
C GLU A 269 24.30 12.54 3.19
N ARG A 270 24.87 11.48 2.60
CA ARG A 270 24.12 10.31 2.13
C ARG A 270 24.87 9.04 2.45
N ARG A 271 24.12 7.98 2.72
CA ARG A 271 24.64 6.60 2.87
C ARG A 271 23.74 5.64 2.12
N MET A 272 24.30 4.48 1.77
CA MET A 272 23.54 3.39 1.16
C MET A 272 22.47 2.87 2.13
N GLU A 273 21.20 2.93 1.72
CA GLU A 273 20.03 2.42 2.43
C GLU A 273 19.47 1.23 1.67
N GLY A 274 19.02 0.22 2.41
CA GLY A 274 18.44 -1.00 1.85
C GLY A 274 19.49 -2.09 1.56
N PRO A 275 19.07 -3.18 0.90
CA PRO A 275 17.71 -3.49 0.46
C PRO A 275 16.71 -3.53 1.60
N PHE A 276 15.42 -3.45 1.30
CA PHE A 276 14.35 -3.56 2.29
C PHE A 276 13.18 -4.37 1.73
N GLY A 277 12.71 -5.35 2.49
CA GLY A 277 11.51 -6.11 2.16
C GLY A 277 10.25 -5.27 2.35
N ASP A 278 9.60 -4.89 1.25
CA ASP A 278 8.53 -3.90 1.24
C ASP A 278 7.14 -4.52 0.98
N HIS A 279 6.09 -3.72 1.13
CA HIS A 279 4.68 -4.14 0.99
C HIS A 279 4.31 -4.64 -0.42
N PHE A 280 5.13 -4.41 -1.42
CA PHE A 280 5.01 -5.06 -2.74
C PHE A 280 5.31 -6.57 -2.70
N GLY A 281 5.75 -7.12 -1.57
CA GLY A 281 6.13 -8.52 -1.44
C GLY A 281 7.48 -8.86 -2.08
N HIS A 282 8.27 -7.84 -2.42
CA HIS A 282 9.60 -7.92 -3.01
C HIS A 282 10.55 -6.99 -2.27
N TYR A 283 11.85 -7.21 -2.42
CA TYR A 283 12.84 -6.26 -1.92
C TYR A 283 12.82 -4.99 -2.76
N SER A 284 12.97 -3.83 -2.13
CA SER A 284 13.36 -2.61 -2.82
C SER A 284 14.88 -2.58 -2.97
N ALA A 285 15.36 -2.04 -4.09
CA ALA A 285 16.80 -1.92 -4.33
C ALA A 285 17.48 -0.98 -3.33
N ALA A 286 18.73 -1.28 -2.98
CA ALA A 286 19.56 -0.37 -2.21
C ALA A 286 19.87 0.89 -3.02
N SER A 287 19.85 2.06 -2.37
CA SER A 287 20.14 3.35 -2.96
C SER A 287 20.68 4.32 -1.92
N GLU A 288 21.29 5.42 -2.36
CA GLU A 288 21.80 6.45 -1.46
C GLU A 288 20.67 7.36 -0.97
N PHE A 289 20.49 7.40 0.36
CA PHE A 289 19.52 8.26 1.03
C PHE A 289 20.19 9.18 2.06
N PRO A 290 19.54 10.32 2.41
CA PRO A 290 20.00 11.19 3.46
C PRO A 290 20.16 10.46 4.80
N VAL A 291 21.05 10.96 5.64
CA VAL A 291 21.32 10.39 6.96
C VAL A 291 20.69 11.25 8.05
N PHE A 292 19.89 10.63 8.90
CA PHE A 292 19.34 11.26 10.08
C PHE A 292 20.25 11.00 11.29
N HIS A 293 20.74 12.07 11.92
CA HIS A 293 21.57 12.05 13.12
C HIS A 293 20.70 12.34 14.33
N LEU A 294 20.59 11.40 15.23
CA LEU A 294 19.87 11.56 16.49
C LEU A 294 20.64 12.48 17.43
N LYS A 295 19.90 13.36 18.11
CA LYS A 295 20.41 14.21 19.19
C LYS A 295 19.90 13.79 20.56
N ALA A 296 18.68 13.25 20.63
CA ALA A 296 18.08 12.75 21.87
C ALA A 296 17.00 11.72 21.57
N ILE A 297 16.78 10.83 22.53
CA ILE A 297 15.60 9.95 22.62
C ILE A 297 14.83 10.37 23.86
N THR A 298 13.53 10.65 23.71
CA THR A 298 12.64 10.89 24.84
C THR A 298 11.52 9.86 24.84
N HIS A 299 11.03 9.49 26.02
CA HIS A 299 9.96 8.50 26.11
C HIS A 299 9.19 8.59 27.43
N ARG A 300 8.03 7.92 27.49
CA ARG A 300 7.28 7.74 28.74
C ARG A 300 8.00 6.74 29.67
N LYS A 301 7.61 6.71 30.95
CA LYS A 301 8.29 5.86 31.96
C LYS A 301 8.31 4.35 31.64
N HIS A 302 7.23 3.83 31.08
CA HIS A 302 7.09 2.42 30.72
C HIS A 302 6.56 2.35 29.27
N PRO A 303 7.42 2.57 28.28
CA PRO A 303 6.99 2.62 26.91
C PRO A 303 6.80 1.23 26.33
N ILE A 304 5.89 1.11 25.36
CA ILE A 304 5.71 -0.07 24.52
C ILE A 304 6.18 0.30 23.10
N TYR A 305 7.09 -0.47 22.54
CA TYR A 305 7.56 -0.25 21.16
C TYR A 305 6.53 -0.81 20.17
N PRO A 306 5.89 0.02 19.33
CA PRO A 306 5.03 -0.47 18.27
C PRO A 306 5.87 -0.93 17.09
N ALA A 307 5.61 -2.13 16.61
CA ALA A 307 6.27 -2.68 15.45
C ALA A 307 5.24 -3.08 14.41
N ILE A 308 5.56 -2.87 13.14
CA ILE A 308 4.79 -3.37 12.01
C ILE A 308 5.71 -4.12 11.06
N VAL A 309 5.21 -5.23 10.52
CA VAL A 309 5.90 -5.97 9.47
C VAL A 309 5.16 -5.72 8.17
N VAL A 310 5.89 -5.33 7.14
CA VAL A 310 5.38 -5.24 5.77
C VAL A 310 5.99 -6.35 4.92
N GLY A 311 5.30 -6.74 3.84
CA GLY A 311 5.78 -7.85 3.02
C GLY A 311 4.74 -8.31 2.00
N LYS A 312 4.84 -9.59 1.62
CA LYS A 312 3.88 -10.19 0.69
C LYS A 312 2.47 -10.22 1.32
N PRO A 313 1.46 -9.67 0.64
CA PRO A 313 0.07 -9.65 1.14
C PRO A 313 -0.46 -11.02 1.59
N PRO A 314 -1.35 -11.09 2.62
CA PRO A 314 -1.81 -9.96 3.46
C PRO A 314 -0.88 -9.69 4.64
N MET A 315 -0.70 -8.41 4.99
CA MET A 315 0.05 -7.95 6.15
C MET A 315 -0.79 -6.91 6.95
N GLU A 316 -0.28 -6.43 8.10
CA GLU A 316 -1.01 -5.49 8.97
C GLU A 316 -1.37 -4.17 8.28
N ASP A 317 -0.52 -3.66 7.40
CA ASP A 317 -0.72 -2.43 6.64
C ASP A 317 -1.92 -2.50 5.66
N LYS A 318 -2.40 -3.71 5.28
CA LYS A 318 -3.67 -3.90 4.59
C LYS A 318 -4.83 -3.24 5.34
N PHE A 319 -4.95 -3.54 6.63
CA PHE A 319 -6.07 -3.04 7.44
C PHE A 319 -5.98 -1.53 7.70
N LEU A 320 -4.77 -1.00 7.77
CA LEU A 320 -4.51 0.43 7.83
C LEU A 320 -4.92 1.12 6.51
N GLY A 321 -4.51 0.55 5.38
CA GLY A 321 -4.85 1.03 4.05
C GLY A 321 -6.34 0.95 3.76
N ASP A 322 -6.98 -0.18 4.06
CA ASP A 322 -8.42 -0.39 3.87
C ASP A 322 -9.24 0.63 4.65
N ALA A 323 -8.93 0.84 5.94
CA ALA A 323 -9.65 1.82 6.75
C ALA A 323 -9.43 3.27 6.25
N THR A 324 -8.23 3.63 5.81
CA THR A 324 -7.98 4.96 5.21
C THR A 324 -8.70 5.16 3.89
N GLN A 325 -8.77 4.15 3.04
CA GLN A 325 -9.55 4.20 1.81
C GLN A 325 -11.04 4.41 2.11
N GLN A 326 -11.63 3.65 3.03
CA GLN A 326 -13.01 3.79 3.44
C GLN A 326 -13.34 5.22 3.93
N MET A 327 -12.41 5.84 4.67
CA MET A 327 -12.59 7.23 5.13
C MET A 327 -12.44 8.28 4.03
N LEU A 328 -11.55 8.06 3.06
CA LEU A 328 -11.14 9.11 2.11
C LEU A 328 -11.70 8.92 0.69
N ALA A 329 -12.01 7.69 0.28
CA ALA A 329 -12.59 7.41 -1.05
C ALA A 329 -13.83 8.29 -1.38
N PRO A 330 -14.75 8.56 -0.43
CA PRO A 330 -15.88 9.45 -0.69
C PRO A 330 -15.48 10.88 -1.10
N LEU A 331 -14.29 11.36 -0.72
CA LEU A 331 -13.82 12.70 -1.09
C LEU A 331 -13.53 12.84 -2.59
N ALA A 332 -13.25 11.75 -3.30
CA ALA A 332 -13.08 11.76 -4.75
C ALA A 332 -14.34 12.30 -5.46
N LYS A 333 -15.53 12.11 -4.88
CA LYS A 333 -16.82 12.62 -5.39
C LYS A 333 -16.90 14.16 -5.38
N LEU A 334 -16.10 14.85 -4.58
CA LEU A 334 -16.08 16.32 -4.59
C LEU A 334 -15.55 16.87 -5.91
N ILE A 335 -14.61 16.17 -6.54
CA ILE A 335 -13.98 16.56 -7.79
C ILE A 335 -14.66 15.84 -8.97
N HIS A 336 -14.97 14.56 -8.81
CA HIS A 336 -15.51 13.67 -9.83
C HIS A 336 -16.87 13.13 -9.36
N LYS A 337 -17.95 13.88 -9.62
CA LYS A 337 -19.31 13.52 -9.17
C LYS A 337 -19.85 12.23 -9.78
N GLU A 338 -19.30 11.82 -10.92
CA GLU A 338 -19.61 10.56 -11.59
C GLU A 338 -19.09 9.33 -10.85
N ILE A 339 -18.10 9.47 -9.95
CA ILE A 339 -17.57 8.37 -9.16
C ILE A 339 -18.57 8.00 -8.05
N THR A 340 -19.00 6.74 -8.01
CA THR A 340 -19.89 6.22 -6.97
C THR A 340 -19.13 5.47 -5.88
N ASP A 341 -18.06 4.76 -6.24
CA ASP A 341 -17.13 4.09 -5.30
C ASP A 341 -15.76 3.90 -5.96
N LEU A 342 -14.72 3.65 -5.17
CA LEU A 342 -13.40 3.29 -5.66
C LEU A 342 -12.65 2.43 -4.63
N TRP A 343 -11.75 1.57 -5.13
CA TRP A 343 -10.96 0.68 -4.29
C TRP A 343 -9.59 0.39 -4.92
N ALA A 344 -8.53 0.73 -4.21
CA ALA A 344 -7.17 0.32 -4.56
C ALA A 344 -6.85 -1.01 -3.87
N TYR A 345 -6.50 -2.01 -4.65
CA TYR A 345 -6.25 -3.36 -4.14
C TYR A 345 -4.89 -3.44 -3.44
N TYR A 346 -4.92 -3.69 -2.14
CA TYR A 346 -3.70 -3.90 -1.34
C TYR A 346 -2.82 -5.02 -1.91
N GLU A 347 -3.43 -6.09 -2.33
CA GLU A 347 -2.77 -7.26 -2.94
C GLU A 347 -1.93 -6.88 -4.16
N ALA A 348 -2.35 -5.84 -4.88
CA ALA A 348 -1.61 -5.25 -6.00
C ALA A 348 -0.58 -4.17 -5.58
N GLY A 349 -0.23 -4.08 -4.28
CA GLY A 349 0.66 -3.04 -3.76
C GLY A 349 0.00 -1.65 -3.72
N PHE A 350 -1.31 -1.55 -3.51
CA PHE A 350 -2.16 -0.36 -3.53
C PHE A 350 -2.19 0.39 -4.87
N HIS A 351 -1.04 0.72 -5.42
CA HIS A 351 -0.95 1.60 -6.59
C HIS A 351 -1.01 0.86 -7.94
N ASN A 352 -0.94 -0.47 -7.98
CA ASN A 352 -0.91 -1.17 -9.26
C ASN A 352 -2.28 -1.55 -9.79
N LEU A 353 -3.33 -1.54 -8.95
CA LEU A 353 -4.71 -1.77 -9.38
C LEU A 353 -5.69 -0.90 -8.59
N LEU A 354 -6.37 -0.01 -9.28
CA LEU A 354 -7.49 0.79 -8.78
C LEU A 354 -8.76 0.44 -9.57
N VAL A 355 -9.80 0.03 -8.89
CA VAL A 355 -11.14 -0.17 -9.49
C VAL A 355 -12.04 0.99 -9.11
N VAL A 356 -12.76 1.55 -10.09
CA VAL A 356 -13.59 2.75 -9.91
C VAL A 356 -14.99 2.51 -10.49
N ALA A 357 -15.99 2.58 -9.64
CA ALA A 357 -17.39 2.51 -10.06
C ALA A 357 -17.90 3.88 -10.51
N ILE A 358 -18.47 3.93 -11.72
CA ILE A 358 -18.88 5.17 -12.40
C ILE A 358 -20.35 5.15 -12.75
N GLU A 359 -21.08 6.21 -12.38
CA GLU A 359 -22.39 6.52 -12.91
C GLU A 359 -22.23 7.38 -14.18
N GLN A 360 -22.13 6.71 -15.33
CA GLN A 360 -21.81 7.36 -16.59
C GLN A 360 -23.04 8.08 -17.18
N ARG A 361 -22.93 9.39 -17.38
CA ARG A 361 -23.98 10.28 -17.91
C ARG A 361 -23.86 10.50 -19.43
N TYR A 362 -22.64 10.35 -19.98
CA TYR A 362 -22.33 10.43 -21.40
C TYR A 362 -21.20 9.49 -21.78
N GLN A 363 -21.09 9.18 -23.06
CA GLN A 363 -20.08 8.24 -23.55
C GLN A 363 -18.65 8.72 -23.23
N LYS A 364 -17.82 7.81 -22.69
CA LYS A 364 -16.42 8.06 -22.28
C LYS A 364 -16.24 8.96 -21.06
N GLU A 365 -17.28 9.21 -20.29
CA GLU A 365 -17.14 9.90 -19.01
C GLU A 365 -16.29 9.10 -18.01
N ALA A 366 -16.38 7.77 -18.04
CA ALA A 366 -15.54 6.88 -17.26
C ALA A 366 -14.03 7.04 -17.59
N MET A 367 -13.71 7.15 -18.89
CA MET A 367 -12.35 7.40 -19.34
C MET A 367 -11.83 8.76 -18.86
N LYS A 368 -12.66 9.82 -18.93
CA LYS A 368 -12.34 11.16 -18.42
C LYS A 368 -12.06 11.12 -16.91
N ALA A 369 -12.87 10.40 -16.13
CA ALA A 369 -12.67 10.25 -14.68
C ALA A 369 -11.36 9.52 -14.37
N ALA A 370 -11.09 8.39 -15.04
CA ALA A 370 -9.86 7.64 -14.88
C ALA A 370 -8.59 8.48 -15.17
N LEU A 371 -8.59 9.24 -16.27
CA LEU A 371 -7.50 10.15 -16.61
C LEU A 371 -7.33 11.26 -15.56
N GLY A 372 -8.43 11.78 -14.99
CA GLY A 372 -8.41 12.76 -13.91
C GLY A 372 -7.77 12.19 -12.65
N LEU A 373 -8.14 10.97 -12.24
CA LEU A 373 -7.55 10.29 -11.09
C LEU A 373 -6.05 10.03 -11.27
N MET A 374 -5.61 9.61 -12.47
CA MET A 374 -4.20 9.42 -12.80
C MET A 374 -3.36 10.70 -12.77
N GLY A 375 -3.98 11.87 -12.70
CA GLY A 375 -3.32 13.17 -12.53
C GLY A 375 -3.45 13.77 -11.14
N THR A 376 -4.04 13.06 -10.15
CA THR A 376 -4.39 13.62 -8.84
C THR A 376 -3.56 13.01 -7.72
N ASP A 377 -2.75 13.82 -7.04
CA ASP A 377 -2.00 13.50 -5.81
C ASP A 377 -1.43 12.06 -5.77
N GLN A 378 -1.69 11.29 -4.72
CA GLN A 378 -1.23 9.90 -4.59
C GLN A 378 -1.87 8.94 -5.62
N LEU A 379 -3.08 9.23 -6.10
CA LEU A 379 -3.70 8.43 -7.16
C LEU A 379 -2.93 8.54 -8.49
N SER A 380 -2.11 9.58 -8.63
CA SER A 380 -1.20 9.71 -9.77
C SER A 380 -0.11 8.62 -9.84
N LEU A 381 0.06 7.82 -8.78
CA LEU A 381 0.95 6.65 -8.77
C LEU A 381 0.29 5.40 -9.36
N THR A 382 -1.02 5.41 -9.57
CA THR A 382 -1.77 4.24 -10.05
C THR A 382 -1.29 3.78 -11.43
N LYS A 383 -0.98 2.48 -11.55
CA LYS A 383 -0.54 1.84 -12.80
C LYS A 383 -1.71 1.40 -13.68
N CYS A 384 -2.69 0.71 -13.08
CA CYS A 384 -3.84 0.18 -13.79
C CYS A 384 -5.13 0.68 -13.16
N ILE A 385 -6.00 1.32 -13.96
CA ILE A 385 -7.37 1.66 -13.56
C ILE A 385 -8.35 0.80 -14.35
N VAL A 386 -9.26 0.14 -13.63
CA VAL A 386 -10.44 -0.51 -14.20
C VAL A 386 -11.66 0.30 -13.80
N THR A 387 -12.41 0.84 -14.78
CA THR A 387 -13.70 1.48 -14.51
C THR A 387 -14.83 0.48 -14.73
N VAL A 388 -15.76 0.43 -13.78
CA VAL A 388 -16.93 -0.44 -13.79
C VAL A 388 -18.21 0.38 -13.64
N SER A 389 -19.37 -0.19 -13.98
CA SER A 389 -20.66 0.48 -13.82
C SER A 389 -21.00 0.75 -12.36
N SER A 390 -21.75 1.81 -12.13
CA SER A 390 -22.36 2.09 -10.82
C SER A 390 -23.13 0.89 -10.27
N GLY A 391 -22.93 0.57 -9.00
CA GLY A 391 -23.55 -0.59 -8.34
C GLY A 391 -22.74 -1.89 -8.40
N VAL A 392 -21.65 -1.95 -9.19
CA VAL A 392 -20.68 -3.05 -9.09
C VAL A 392 -19.88 -2.88 -7.80
N ASN A 393 -19.75 -3.94 -7.01
CA ASN A 393 -18.92 -3.91 -5.81
C ASN A 393 -17.44 -3.91 -6.19
N VAL A 394 -16.79 -2.76 -6.06
CA VAL A 394 -15.37 -2.56 -6.42
C VAL A 394 -14.39 -3.37 -5.55
N ARG A 395 -14.85 -3.93 -4.42
CA ARG A 395 -14.05 -4.77 -3.52
C ARG A 395 -14.16 -6.26 -3.86
N ASP A 396 -15.09 -6.62 -4.73
CA ASP A 396 -15.33 -7.99 -5.20
C ASP A 396 -14.69 -8.15 -6.60
N PHE A 397 -13.51 -8.77 -6.63
CA PHE A 397 -12.76 -8.91 -7.88
C PHE A 397 -13.47 -9.81 -8.90
N ASP A 398 -14.26 -10.78 -8.47
CA ASP A 398 -15.05 -11.63 -9.37
C ASP A 398 -16.17 -10.81 -10.04
N ALA A 399 -16.82 -9.90 -9.29
CA ALA A 399 -17.78 -8.96 -9.86
C ALA A 399 -17.12 -8.00 -10.87
N VAL A 400 -15.89 -7.56 -10.61
CA VAL A 400 -15.10 -6.73 -11.54
C VAL A 400 -14.75 -7.51 -12.81
N LEU A 401 -14.30 -8.75 -12.71
CA LEU A 401 -14.00 -9.61 -13.86
C LEU A 401 -15.24 -9.88 -14.72
N LYS A 402 -16.37 -10.12 -14.07
CA LYS A 402 -17.66 -10.26 -14.78
C LYS A 402 -18.01 -9.02 -15.58
N GLU A 403 -17.86 -7.83 -14.99
CA GLU A 403 -18.15 -6.57 -15.69
C GLU A 403 -17.19 -6.34 -16.87
N ILE A 404 -15.90 -6.69 -16.72
CA ILE A 404 -14.93 -6.68 -17.82
C ILE A 404 -15.38 -7.61 -18.94
N ARG A 405 -15.73 -8.87 -18.64
CA ARG A 405 -16.19 -9.82 -19.64
C ARG A 405 -17.40 -9.33 -20.42
N GLU A 406 -18.35 -8.69 -19.73
CA GLU A 406 -19.63 -8.31 -20.32
C GLU A 406 -19.57 -7.02 -21.15
N ASN A 407 -18.66 -6.09 -20.83
CA ASN A 407 -18.72 -4.73 -21.37
C ASN A 407 -17.42 -4.21 -21.99
N TYR A 408 -16.29 -4.87 -21.80
CA TYR A 408 -15.00 -4.40 -22.32
C TYR A 408 -14.80 -4.80 -23.79
N ASP A 409 -14.49 -3.79 -24.60
CA ASP A 409 -14.06 -3.95 -25.99
C ASP A 409 -12.70 -3.25 -26.17
N PRO A 410 -11.60 -4.01 -26.35
CA PRO A 410 -10.26 -3.42 -26.40
C PRO A 410 -10.08 -2.37 -27.49
N HIS A 411 -10.87 -2.43 -28.56
CA HIS A 411 -10.82 -1.44 -29.65
C HIS A 411 -11.18 -0.03 -29.17
N TYR A 412 -12.14 0.09 -28.25
CA TYR A 412 -12.66 1.38 -27.82
C TYR A 412 -12.35 1.70 -26.35
N ASP A 413 -12.09 0.69 -25.53
CA ASP A 413 -12.16 0.79 -24.08
C ASP A 413 -10.80 0.58 -23.39
N PHE A 414 -9.73 0.40 -24.17
CA PHE A 414 -8.37 0.30 -23.68
C PHE A 414 -7.55 1.56 -24.01
N VAL A 415 -6.85 2.07 -23.01
CA VAL A 415 -5.87 3.16 -23.18
C VAL A 415 -4.57 2.78 -22.48
N MET A 416 -3.45 2.91 -23.16
CA MET A 416 -2.10 2.78 -22.62
C MET A 416 -1.38 4.13 -22.70
N ILE A 417 -0.76 4.54 -21.59
CA ILE A 417 -0.05 5.82 -21.46
C ILE A 417 1.41 5.52 -21.11
N PRO A 418 2.34 5.64 -22.06
CA PRO A 418 3.75 5.41 -21.83
C PRO A 418 4.45 6.64 -21.22
N LYS A 419 5.62 6.42 -20.62
CA LYS A 419 6.55 7.48 -20.16
C LYS A 419 5.95 8.39 -19.09
N VAL A 420 5.26 7.79 -18.12
CA VAL A 420 4.62 8.47 -16.99
C VAL A 420 5.20 8.02 -15.66
N PRO A 421 5.11 8.84 -14.60
CA PRO A 421 5.58 8.44 -13.27
C PRO A 421 4.75 7.28 -12.72
N LEU A 422 5.43 6.35 -12.05
CA LEU A 422 4.87 5.26 -11.25
C LEU A 422 5.35 5.38 -9.81
N ASP A 423 4.86 4.51 -8.94
CA ASP A 423 5.39 4.32 -7.61
C ASP A 423 6.90 3.96 -7.68
N THR A 424 7.68 4.50 -6.76
CA THR A 424 9.11 4.20 -6.64
C THR A 424 9.39 2.73 -6.33
N LEU A 425 8.41 2.02 -5.77
CA LEU A 425 8.49 0.59 -5.48
C LEU A 425 8.14 -0.28 -6.69
N ASP A 426 7.54 0.28 -7.74
CA ASP A 426 7.29 -0.46 -8.97
C ASP A 426 8.59 -0.63 -9.77
N PHE A 427 9.18 -1.80 -9.63
CA PHE A 427 10.43 -2.18 -10.31
C PHE A 427 10.25 -2.65 -11.75
N THR A 428 9.01 -2.66 -12.26
CA THR A 428 8.73 -3.20 -13.61
C THR A 428 9.12 -2.25 -14.72
N SER A 429 9.38 -0.97 -14.42
CA SER A 429 9.91 0.00 -15.38
C SER A 429 11.45 -0.04 -15.49
N TYR A 430 12.01 0.44 -16.60
CA TYR A 430 13.46 0.49 -16.80
C TYR A 430 14.16 1.58 -15.99
N LYS A 431 13.43 2.62 -15.63
CA LYS A 431 13.94 3.76 -14.86
C LYS A 431 13.00 4.04 -13.71
N MET A 432 13.55 4.30 -12.55
CA MET A 432 12.79 4.73 -11.40
C MET A 432 11.89 5.91 -11.78
N ASN A 433 10.61 5.82 -11.43
CA ASN A 433 9.57 6.82 -11.71
C ASN A 433 9.26 7.06 -13.19
N LEU A 434 9.67 6.18 -14.09
CA LEU A 434 9.36 6.28 -15.51
C LEU A 434 8.85 4.94 -16.03
N GLY A 435 7.55 4.76 -16.06
CA GLY A 435 6.89 3.57 -16.55
C GLY A 435 5.72 3.87 -17.46
N SER A 436 4.76 2.98 -17.45
CA SER A 436 3.53 3.06 -18.26
C SER A 436 2.29 2.78 -17.43
N LYS A 437 1.15 3.29 -17.88
CA LYS A 437 -0.16 3.11 -17.23
C LYS A 437 -1.16 2.60 -18.22
N MET A 438 -2.22 1.94 -17.71
CA MET A 438 -3.34 1.54 -18.55
C MET A 438 -4.69 1.80 -17.88
N ILE A 439 -5.71 1.99 -18.72
CA ILE A 439 -7.10 2.11 -18.33
C ILE A 439 -7.90 1.06 -19.09
N ILE A 440 -8.72 0.32 -18.38
CA ILE A 440 -9.74 -0.61 -18.91
C ILE A 440 -11.10 -0.04 -18.54
N ASP A 441 -11.88 0.39 -19.56
CA ASP A 441 -13.24 0.88 -19.36
C ASP A 441 -14.25 -0.26 -19.55
N ALA A 442 -14.65 -0.88 -18.44
CA ALA A 442 -15.65 -1.95 -18.41
C ALA A 442 -17.06 -1.45 -18.05
N THR A 443 -17.33 -0.14 -18.14
CA THR A 443 -18.67 0.39 -17.88
C THR A 443 -19.65 0.02 -18.98
N LYS A 444 -20.94 -0.17 -18.62
CA LYS A 444 -22.03 -0.33 -19.60
C LYS A 444 -22.15 0.89 -20.50
N LYS A 445 -22.23 0.67 -21.81
CA LYS A 445 -22.26 1.77 -22.78
C LYS A 445 -23.72 2.22 -23.00
N PRO A 446 -24.04 3.54 -22.92
CA PRO A 446 -25.41 4.04 -23.01
C PRO A 446 -26.12 3.74 -24.34
N GLN A 447 -25.40 3.33 -25.41
CA GLN A 447 -25.93 3.17 -26.76
C GLN A 447 -25.42 1.94 -27.53
N ARG A 448 -24.99 0.87 -26.87
CA ARG A 448 -24.84 -0.39 -27.61
C ARG A 448 -26.23 -0.87 -28.00
N ARG A 449 -26.64 -0.56 -29.23
CA ARG A 449 -27.80 -1.23 -29.85
C ARG A 449 -27.51 -2.73 -29.82
N SER A 450 -28.47 -3.50 -29.34
CA SER A 450 -28.54 -4.95 -29.36
C SER A 450 -28.61 -5.53 -30.79
N SER A 451 -27.75 -5.10 -31.70
CA SER A 451 -27.79 -5.51 -33.10
C SER A 451 -26.64 -6.41 -33.52
N ASP A 452 -25.68 -6.66 -32.66
CA ASP A 452 -24.77 -7.78 -32.90
C ASP A 452 -25.14 -8.87 -31.91
N GLU A 453 -25.88 -9.85 -32.46
CA GLU A 453 -26.25 -11.08 -31.83
C GLU A 453 -25.05 -11.59 -31.03
N GLN A 454 -25.27 -11.76 -29.74
CA GLN A 454 -24.52 -12.73 -28.96
C GLN A 454 -24.51 -14.00 -29.80
N GLY A 455 -23.42 -14.22 -30.52
CA GLY A 455 -23.18 -15.53 -31.09
C GLY A 455 -23.35 -16.51 -29.93
N ASN A 456 -24.33 -17.38 -30.11
CA ASN A 456 -24.66 -18.44 -29.19
C ASN A 456 -23.39 -19.32 -29.09
N ASN A 457 -22.45 -18.91 -28.25
CA ASN A 457 -21.23 -19.63 -27.97
C ASN A 457 -21.56 -20.78 -27.01
N ASP A 458 -22.35 -21.71 -27.50
CA ASP A 458 -22.35 -23.11 -27.08
C ASP A 458 -21.00 -23.78 -27.47
N LEU A 459 -19.89 -23.07 -27.26
CA LEU A 459 -18.59 -23.68 -27.19
C LEU A 459 -18.56 -24.46 -25.88
N ARG A 460 -18.76 -25.78 -26.03
CA ARG A 460 -18.66 -26.77 -24.94
C ARG A 460 -17.52 -26.35 -24.03
N GLN A 461 -17.84 -25.98 -22.81
CA GLN A 461 -16.86 -25.81 -21.74
C GLN A 461 -16.02 -27.07 -21.68
N ARG A 462 -14.79 -27.02 -22.21
CA ARG A 462 -13.85 -28.13 -21.99
C ARG A 462 -13.62 -28.18 -20.49
N ASP A 463 -13.64 -29.38 -19.94
CA ASP A 463 -13.21 -29.56 -18.56
C ASP A 463 -11.82 -28.93 -18.38
N THR A 464 -11.60 -28.23 -17.27
CA THR A 464 -10.34 -27.54 -16.98
C THR A 464 -9.13 -28.49 -17.09
N GLY A 465 -9.32 -29.79 -16.79
CA GLY A 465 -8.30 -30.83 -16.95
C GLY A 465 -7.92 -31.10 -18.41
N ASP A 466 -8.91 -31.10 -19.30
CA ASP A 466 -8.70 -31.28 -20.75
C ASP A 466 -7.99 -30.07 -21.35
N LEU A 467 -8.37 -28.85 -20.92
CA LEU A 467 -7.73 -27.62 -21.38
C LEU A 467 -6.27 -27.55 -20.89
N ARG A 468 -5.99 -27.88 -19.62
CA ARG A 468 -4.62 -27.93 -19.09
C ARG A 468 -3.74 -28.89 -19.90
N SER A 469 -4.24 -30.07 -20.19
CA SER A 469 -3.51 -31.08 -20.98
C SER A 469 -3.26 -30.61 -22.41
N PHE A 470 -4.25 -29.94 -23.03
CA PHE A 470 -4.12 -29.34 -24.34
C PHE A 470 -3.06 -28.25 -24.36
N LEU A 471 -3.10 -27.29 -23.41
CA LEU A 471 -2.16 -26.17 -23.33
C LEU A 471 -0.73 -26.65 -23.02
N ARG A 472 -0.56 -27.72 -22.20
CA ARG A 472 0.75 -28.37 -22.01
C ARG A 472 1.29 -29.03 -23.29
N GLY A 473 0.40 -29.41 -24.19
CA GLY A 473 0.78 -29.89 -25.54
C GLY A 473 1.34 -28.75 -26.41
N ILE A 474 0.85 -27.52 -26.23
CA ILE A 474 1.34 -26.31 -26.92
C ILE A 474 2.71 -25.87 -26.37
N ASP A 475 2.86 -25.87 -25.03
CA ASP A 475 4.15 -25.58 -24.40
C ASP A 475 4.30 -26.34 -23.07
N ARG A 476 5.36 -27.16 -22.98
CA ARG A 476 5.60 -28.05 -21.83
C ARG A 476 5.93 -27.29 -20.54
N ARG A 477 6.29 -26.00 -20.62
CA ARG A 477 6.55 -25.15 -19.47
C ARG A 477 5.27 -24.78 -18.71
N ILE A 478 4.09 -24.97 -19.30
CA ILE A 478 2.81 -24.73 -18.61
C ILE A 478 2.61 -25.83 -17.55
N THR A 479 2.58 -25.43 -16.29
CA THR A 479 2.46 -26.35 -15.15
C THR A 479 1.04 -26.44 -14.61
N ASP A 480 0.32 -25.31 -14.58
CA ASP A 480 -1.04 -25.24 -14.06
C ASP A 480 -1.86 -24.13 -14.73
N ILE A 481 -3.19 -24.21 -14.65
CA ILE A 481 -4.12 -23.19 -15.15
C ILE A 481 -5.30 -23.00 -14.20
N ASN A 482 -5.86 -21.81 -14.18
CA ASN A 482 -7.13 -21.51 -13.53
C ASN A 482 -7.96 -20.57 -14.40
N ILE A 483 -9.27 -20.85 -14.55
CA ILE A 483 -10.20 -19.99 -15.29
C ILE A 483 -11.18 -19.39 -14.29
N ILE A 484 -11.26 -18.07 -14.28
CA ILE A 484 -12.13 -17.31 -13.40
C ILE A 484 -13.23 -16.65 -14.22
N ASP A 485 -14.48 -17.04 -13.93
CA ASP A 485 -15.71 -16.49 -14.53
C ASP A 485 -15.71 -16.46 -16.08
N ASN A 486 -15.00 -17.34 -16.77
CA ASN A 486 -14.75 -17.28 -18.22
C ASN A 486 -14.22 -15.92 -18.72
N ALA A 487 -13.73 -15.08 -17.81
CA ALA A 487 -13.17 -13.77 -18.10
C ALA A 487 -11.65 -13.81 -18.15
N LEU A 488 -11.01 -14.44 -17.16
CA LEU A 488 -9.57 -14.47 -16.96
C LEU A 488 -9.07 -15.90 -16.93
N LEU A 489 -8.14 -16.24 -17.83
CA LEU A 489 -7.32 -17.44 -17.77
C LEU A 489 -5.97 -17.12 -17.13
N LEU A 490 -5.70 -17.68 -15.98
CA LEU A 490 -4.39 -17.68 -15.34
C LEU A 490 -3.59 -18.89 -15.81
N VAL A 491 -2.37 -18.67 -16.27
CA VAL A 491 -1.46 -19.73 -16.74
C VAL A 491 -0.16 -19.66 -15.96
N LYS A 492 0.11 -20.68 -15.18
CA LYS A 492 1.33 -20.83 -14.41
C LYS A 492 2.39 -21.55 -15.23
N ILE A 493 3.60 -21.03 -15.27
CA ILE A 493 4.68 -21.61 -16.03
C ILE A 493 5.91 -21.88 -15.17
N ASP A 494 6.59 -22.99 -15.47
CA ASP A 494 7.95 -23.27 -15.03
C ASP A 494 8.91 -22.58 -16.00
N ALA A 495 9.43 -21.42 -15.56
CA ALA A 495 10.49 -20.71 -16.25
C ALA A 495 11.59 -20.42 -15.23
N PRO A 496 12.82 -20.90 -15.44
CA PRO A 496 13.89 -20.71 -14.48
C PRO A 496 14.17 -19.23 -14.26
N ILE A 497 14.11 -18.82 -13.00
CA ILE A 497 14.50 -17.46 -12.56
C ILE A 497 16.02 -17.40 -12.67
N GLN A 498 16.50 -16.52 -13.56
CA GLN A 498 17.93 -16.28 -13.72
C GLN A 498 18.27 -14.90 -13.15
N TYR A 499 19.09 -14.89 -12.09
CA TYR A 499 19.63 -13.65 -11.54
C TYR A 499 20.75 -13.12 -12.43
N TYR A 500 20.68 -11.83 -12.77
CA TYR A 500 21.68 -11.13 -13.56
C TYR A 500 22.26 -9.96 -12.79
N THR A 501 23.58 -9.76 -12.93
CA THR A 501 24.30 -8.61 -12.34
C THR A 501 24.28 -7.35 -13.21
N SER A 502 23.74 -7.45 -14.44
CA SER A 502 23.68 -6.32 -15.38
C SER A 502 22.41 -5.49 -15.18
N SER A 503 22.42 -4.24 -15.65
CA SER A 503 21.26 -3.36 -15.52
C SER A 503 20.01 -3.92 -16.21
N PRO A 504 18.81 -3.71 -15.67
CA PRO A 504 17.56 -4.18 -16.26
C PRO A 504 17.35 -3.73 -17.71
N GLU A 505 17.82 -2.54 -18.06
CA GLU A 505 17.73 -1.98 -19.43
C GLU A 505 18.48 -2.84 -20.47
N ILE A 506 19.64 -3.32 -20.12
CA ILE A 506 20.48 -4.16 -21.01
C ILE A 506 19.87 -5.57 -21.11
N ILE A 507 19.40 -6.11 -19.99
CA ILE A 507 18.92 -7.50 -19.92
C ILE A 507 17.61 -7.65 -20.70
N SER A 508 16.67 -6.73 -20.56
CA SER A 508 15.37 -6.81 -21.22
C SER A 508 15.42 -6.62 -22.73
N ALA A 509 16.43 -5.92 -23.25
CA ALA A 509 16.68 -5.77 -24.68
C ALA A 509 17.27 -7.03 -25.34
N LEU A 510 17.88 -7.92 -24.55
CA LEU A 510 18.75 -8.97 -25.08
C LEU A 510 18.17 -10.38 -25.09
N LYS A 511 17.01 -10.67 -24.43
CA LYS A 511 16.50 -12.05 -24.35
C LYS A 511 14.99 -12.16 -24.53
N PRO A 512 14.54 -13.20 -25.31
CA PRO A 512 13.14 -13.62 -25.33
C PRO A 512 12.71 -14.03 -23.92
N ASN A 513 11.59 -13.49 -23.44
CA ASN A 513 10.99 -13.89 -22.19
C ASN A 513 10.06 -15.07 -22.43
N ALA A 514 10.21 -16.15 -21.67
CA ALA A 514 9.40 -17.35 -21.77
C ALA A 514 7.90 -17.06 -21.64
N GLY A 515 7.50 -16.19 -20.72
CA GLY A 515 6.11 -15.77 -20.54
C GLY A 515 5.55 -15.12 -21.81
N LYS A 516 6.27 -14.17 -22.38
CA LYS A 516 5.85 -13.47 -23.59
C LYS A 516 5.78 -14.37 -24.83
N GLU A 517 6.70 -15.35 -24.95
CA GLU A 517 6.67 -16.35 -26.02
C GLU A 517 5.42 -17.24 -25.93
N ILE A 518 5.13 -17.73 -24.73
CA ILE A 518 3.95 -18.56 -24.48
C ILE A 518 2.69 -17.73 -24.71
N LEU A 519 2.62 -16.52 -24.15
CA LEU A 519 1.48 -15.63 -24.32
C LEU A 519 1.12 -15.40 -25.79
N LYS A 520 2.14 -15.13 -26.63
CA LYS A 520 1.93 -14.96 -28.09
C LYS A 520 1.32 -16.21 -28.75
N LYS A 521 1.71 -17.42 -28.32
CA LYS A 521 1.12 -18.66 -28.82
C LYS A 521 -0.34 -18.78 -28.38
N LEU A 522 -0.62 -18.52 -27.09
CA LEU A 522 -1.97 -18.66 -26.53
C LEU A 522 -2.96 -17.66 -27.15
N LEU A 523 -2.54 -16.42 -27.40
CA LEU A 523 -3.36 -15.39 -28.01
C LEU A 523 -3.79 -15.69 -29.47
N GLN A 524 -3.14 -16.66 -30.13
CA GLN A 524 -3.47 -17.09 -31.49
C GLN A 524 -4.34 -18.35 -31.53
N LEU A 525 -4.69 -18.93 -30.35
CA LEU A 525 -5.51 -20.14 -30.29
C LEU A 525 -7.00 -19.81 -30.41
N PRO A 526 -7.69 -20.34 -31.43
CA PRO A 526 -9.14 -20.15 -31.58
C PRO A 526 -9.93 -20.64 -30.35
N GLU A 527 -9.43 -21.66 -29.67
CA GLU A 527 -10.04 -22.24 -28.47
C GLU A 527 -10.11 -21.25 -27.30
N LEU A 528 -9.26 -20.23 -27.27
CA LEU A 528 -9.22 -19.22 -26.21
C LEU A 528 -9.85 -17.87 -26.63
N SER A 529 -10.34 -17.76 -27.87
CA SER A 529 -10.89 -16.51 -28.41
C SER A 529 -12.15 -16.00 -27.68
N HIS A 530 -12.80 -16.86 -26.91
CA HIS A 530 -13.97 -16.53 -26.11
C HIS A 530 -13.61 -15.84 -24.76
N LEU A 531 -12.35 -15.91 -24.35
CA LEU A 531 -11.86 -15.26 -23.13
C LEU A 531 -11.63 -13.78 -23.36
N THR A 532 -11.68 -13.01 -22.28
CA THR A 532 -11.36 -11.57 -22.30
C THR A 532 -9.90 -11.31 -21.97
N LEU A 533 -9.38 -12.02 -20.95
CA LEU A 533 -8.05 -11.82 -20.42
C LEU A 533 -7.28 -13.14 -20.29
N ILE A 534 -5.98 -13.12 -20.58
CA ILE A 534 -5.04 -14.20 -20.27
C ILE A 534 -3.87 -13.60 -19.51
N ALA A 535 -3.53 -14.12 -18.34
CA ALA A 535 -2.32 -13.71 -17.61
C ALA A 535 -1.40 -14.90 -17.36
N ILE A 536 -0.11 -14.73 -17.70
CA ILE A 536 0.92 -15.73 -17.44
C ILE A 536 1.71 -15.31 -16.21
N VAL A 537 1.87 -16.23 -15.25
CA VAL A 537 2.56 -16.00 -13.98
C VAL A 537 3.67 -17.03 -13.75
N SER A 538 4.63 -16.66 -12.90
CA SER A 538 5.72 -17.55 -12.48
C SER A 538 5.25 -18.61 -11.47
N GLU A 539 6.10 -19.60 -11.23
CA GLU A 539 5.79 -20.77 -10.41
C GLU A 539 5.48 -20.45 -8.93
N ASP A 540 6.04 -19.38 -8.40
CA ASP A 540 5.82 -18.92 -7.02
C ASP A 540 4.45 -18.27 -6.76
N VAL A 541 3.62 -18.12 -7.80
CA VAL A 541 2.25 -17.60 -7.69
C VAL A 541 1.25 -18.73 -7.53
N ASP A 542 0.46 -18.70 -6.46
CA ASP A 542 -0.69 -19.58 -6.31
C ASP A 542 -1.88 -19.02 -7.08
N ILE A 543 -2.18 -19.63 -8.24
CA ILE A 543 -3.26 -19.19 -9.13
C ILE A 543 -4.67 -19.55 -8.63
N HIS A 544 -4.79 -20.35 -7.58
CA HIS A 544 -6.07 -20.73 -6.96
C HIS A 544 -6.41 -19.88 -5.73
N ASN A 545 -5.49 -19.04 -5.27
CA ASN A 545 -5.72 -18.09 -4.19
C ASN A 545 -5.82 -16.67 -4.76
N GLN A 546 -6.96 -15.99 -4.55
CA GLN A 546 -7.25 -14.68 -5.13
C GLN A 546 -6.22 -13.61 -4.73
N GLU A 547 -5.89 -13.49 -3.46
CA GLU A 547 -4.90 -12.52 -2.98
C GLU A 547 -3.53 -12.77 -3.65
N ASN A 548 -3.16 -14.03 -3.82
CA ASN A 548 -1.87 -14.41 -4.38
C ASN A 548 -1.79 -14.16 -5.89
N TYR A 549 -2.84 -14.47 -6.66
CA TYR A 549 -2.78 -14.20 -8.09
C TYR A 549 -2.93 -12.71 -8.43
N ILE A 550 -3.70 -11.94 -7.66
CA ILE A 550 -3.74 -10.47 -7.81
C ILE A 550 -2.33 -9.90 -7.57
N TRP A 551 -1.68 -10.32 -6.47
CA TRP A 551 -0.29 -9.96 -6.21
C TRP A 551 0.63 -10.35 -7.39
N GLY A 552 0.63 -11.61 -7.79
CA GLY A 552 1.52 -12.13 -8.83
C GLY A 552 1.34 -11.47 -10.19
N VAL A 553 0.10 -11.11 -10.56
CA VAL A 553 -0.19 -10.43 -11.82
C VAL A 553 0.21 -8.96 -11.74
N PHE A 554 -0.37 -8.18 -10.80
CA PHE A 554 -0.29 -6.72 -10.87
C PHE A 554 1.05 -6.14 -10.41
N THR A 555 1.86 -6.89 -9.66
CA THR A 555 3.20 -6.42 -9.25
C THR A 555 4.30 -6.71 -10.27
N ARG A 556 4.06 -7.49 -11.34
CA ARG A 556 5.12 -8.05 -12.20
C ARG A 556 4.98 -7.76 -13.69
N PHE A 557 4.18 -6.79 -14.11
CA PHE A 557 4.11 -6.40 -15.52
C PHE A 557 4.22 -4.89 -15.70
N ASP A 558 4.78 -4.49 -16.82
CA ASP A 558 4.76 -3.12 -17.33
C ASP A 558 3.73 -3.02 -18.47
N CYS A 559 2.86 -2.00 -18.43
CA CYS A 559 1.73 -1.92 -19.36
C CYS A 559 2.16 -1.82 -20.82
N GLU A 560 3.27 -1.09 -21.11
CA GLU A 560 3.76 -0.89 -22.49
C GLU A 560 4.43 -2.14 -23.05
N ARG A 561 5.12 -2.91 -22.21
CA ARG A 561 5.99 -4.01 -22.68
C ARG A 561 5.37 -5.38 -22.55
N ASP A 562 4.54 -5.58 -21.56
CA ASP A 562 4.09 -6.92 -21.15
C ASP A 562 2.61 -7.18 -21.42
N VAL A 563 1.89 -6.18 -21.96
CA VAL A 563 0.50 -6.33 -22.44
C VAL A 563 0.50 -6.54 -23.95
N LEU A 564 -0.22 -7.57 -24.39
CA LEU A 564 -0.37 -7.94 -25.80
C LEU A 564 -1.84 -8.17 -26.11
N PHE A 565 -2.22 -8.09 -27.39
CA PHE A 565 -3.56 -8.43 -27.85
C PHE A 565 -3.50 -9.46 -28.97
N SER A 566 -4.57 -10.24 -29.15
CA SER A 566 -4.69 -11.20 -30.26
C SER A 566 -4.49 -10.53 -31.61
N GLU A 567 -5.00 -9.29 -31.77
CA GLU A 567 -4.73 -8.43 -32.91
C GLU A 567 -4.28 -7.04 -32.45
N GLN A 568 -3.23 -6.54 -33.10
CA GLN A 568 -2.72 -5.18 -32.89
C GLN A 568 -2.32 -4.56 -34.21
N LYS A 569 -2.87 -3.39 -34.53
CA LYS A 569 -2.61 -2.64 -35.78
C LYS A 569 -2.32 -1.18 -35.46
N LEU A 570 -1.63 -0.50 -36.37
CA LEU A 570 -1.46 0.95 -36.33
C LEU A 570 -2.36 1.60 -37.40
N ILE A 571 -3.13 2.59 -36.99
CA ILE A 571 -3.84 3.51 -37.89
C ILE A 571 -3.18 4.87 -37.73
N GLY A 572 -2.36 5.24 -38.71
CA GLY A 572 -1.42 6.37 -38.53
C GLY A 572 -0.41 6.06 -37.41
N ILE A 573 -0.45 6.85 -36.35
CA ILE A 573 0.36 6.64 -35.13
C ILE A 573 -0.46 6.05 -33.97
N SER A 574 -1.76 5.83 -34.17
CA SER A 574 -2.65 5.34 -33.11
C SER A 574 -2.71 3.82 -33.12
N PRO A 575 -2.38 3.13 -32.02
CA PRO A 575 -2.57 1.70 -31.92
C PRO A 575 -4.06 1.35 -31.79
N VAL A 576 -4.46 0.28 -32.45
CA VAL A 576 -5.80 -0.32 -32.38
C VAL A 576 -5.64 -1.76 -31.93
N TYR A 577 -6.39 -2.16 -30.93
CA TYR A 577 -6.34 -3.44 -30.28
C TYR A 577 -7.65 -4.21 -30.45
N ASN A 578 -7.59 -5.51 -30.71
CA ASN A 578 -8.78 -6.37 -30.82
C ASN A 578 -8.53 -7.76 -30.18
N GLY A 579 -9.63 -8.42 -29.83
CA GLY A 579 -9.64 -9.77 -29.32
C GLY A 579 -9.18 -9.88 -27.86
N VAL A 580 -8.53 -10.97 -27.52
CA VAL A 580 -8.13 -11.30 -26.16
C VAL A 580 -6.94 -10.44 -25.74
N MET A 581 -7.02 -9.83 -24.56
CA MET A 581 -5.91 -9.11 -23.93
C MET A 581 -5.05 -10.09 -23.12
N GLY A 582 -3.74 -10.09 -23.36
CA GLY A 582 -2.78 -10.92 -22.66
C GLY A 582 -1.82 -10.12 -21.79
N ILE A 583 -1.47 -10.62 -20.63
CA ILE A 583 -0.52 -10.00 -19.69
C ILE A 583 0.59 -11.01 -19.39
N ASP A 584 1.83 -10.65 -19.66
CA ASP A 584 2.99 -11.39 -19.18
C ASP A 584 3.42 -10.86 -17.81
N ALA A 585 2.94 -11.50 -16.75
CA ALA A 585 3.25 -11.20 -15.36
C ALA A 585 4.29 -12.20 -14.77
N THR A 586 5.11 -12.80 -15.61
CA THR A 586 6.20 -13.63 -15.11
C THR A 586 7.30 -12.78 -14.47
N TRP A 587 8.02 -13.37 -13.54
CA TRP A 587 9.23 -12.76 -13.02
C TRP A 587 10.26 -12.61 -14.15
N LYS A 588 10.91 -11.45 -14.24
CA LYS A 588 11.86 -11.14 -15.31
C LYS A 588 13.24 -10.82 -14.74
N PRO A 589 14.32 -11.14 -15.48
CA PRO A 589 15.68 -10.75 -15.08
C PRO A 589 15.78 -9.26 -14.75
N GLY A 590 16.35 -8.94 -13.59
CA GLY A 590 16.44 -7.55 -13.08
C GLY A 590 15.27 -7.13 -12.18
N TYR A 591 14.21 -7.94 -12.07
CA TYR A 591 13.18 -7.74 -11.06
C TYR A 591 13.71 -8.10 -9.68
N GLN A 592 13.19 -7.43 -8.67
CA GLN A 592 13.59 -7.65 -7.28
C GLN A 592 13.11 -9.01 -6.77
N GLU A 593 13.88 -9.62 -5.87
CA GLU A 593 13.52 -10.92 -5.29
C GLU A 593 12.23 -10.84 -4.47
N PRO A 594 11.37 -11.87 -4.55
CA PRO A 594 10.22 -11.99 -3.66
C PRO A 594 10.68 -12.30 -2.23
N LEU A 595 9.87 -11.85 -1.27
CA LEU A 595 10.16 -12.05 0.14
C LEU A 595 9.86 -13.49 0.56
N THR A 596 10.86 -14.16 1.11
CA THR A 596 10.73 -15.53 1.63
C THR A 596 11.42 -15.65 2.98
N MET A 597 10.76 -16.31 3.93
CA MET A 597 11.35 -16.59 5.25
C MET A 597 12.16 -17.91 5.19
N PRO A 598 13.39 -17.95 5.72
CA PRO A 598 14.18 -19.17 5.77
C PRO A 598 13.51 -20.28 6.57
N GLU A 599 13.58 -21.51 6.10
CA GLU A 599 13.09 -22.71 6.78
C GLU A 599 13.59 -22.86 8.23
N SER A 600 14.83 -22.43 8.51
CA SER A 600 15.40 -22.45 9.85
C SER A 600 14.66 -21.54 10.84
N ILE A 601 14.15 -20.40 10.37
CA ILE A 601 13.35 -19.47 11.18
C ILE A 601 11.94 -20.03 11.36
N ILE A 602 11.33 -20.57 10.29
CA ILE A 602 10.01 -21.21 10.35
C ILE A 602 10.00 -22.31 11.41
N LYS A 603 10.98 -23.23 11.38
CA LYS A 603 11.13 -24.31 12.37
C LYS A 603 11.34 -23.77 13.79
N LYS A 604 12.15 -22.72 13.95
CA LYS A 604 12.36 -22.09 15.26
C LYS A 604 11.05 -21.54 15.84
N VAL A 605 10.20 -20.96 15.01
CA VAL A 605 8.88 -20.49 15.44
C VAL A 605 7.94 -21.67 15.73
N ASP A 606 7.98 -22.76 14.94
CA ASP A 606 7.20 -23.98 15.22
C ASP A 606 7.43 -24.50 16.64
N GLU A 607 8.68 -24.55 17.11
CA GLU A 607 9.05 -25.02 18.45
C GLU A 607 8.49 -24.13 19.58
N LYS A 608 8.26 -22.83 19.29
CA LYS A 608 7.76 -21.85 20.25
C LYS A 608 6.27 -21.57 20.11
N TRP A 609 5.65 -21.87 18.96
CA TRP A 609 4.30 -21.41 18.60
C TRP A 609 3.25 -21.71 19.66
N GLY A 610 3.21 -22.97 20.13
CA GLY A 610 2.26 -23.37 21.17
C GLY A 610 2.53 -22.74 22.55
N LYS A 611 3.76 -22.26 22.81
CA LYS A 611 4.13 -21.59 24.08
C LYS A 611 3.75 -20.11 24.04
N ILE A 612 3.91 -19.46 22.87
CA ILE A 612 3.58 -18.05 22.67
C ILE A 612 2.11 -17.77 23.00
N TRP A 613 1.20 -18.69 22.65
CA TRP A 613 -0.24 -18.52 22.80
C TRP A 613 -0.86 -19.25 24.02
N LYS A 614 -0.02 -19.74 24.94
CA LYS A 614 -0.54 -20.25 26.22
C LYS A 614 -1.02 -19.08 27.09
N LYS A 615 -2.23 -19.28 27.68
CA LYS A 615 -2.78 -18.36 28.67
C LYS A 615 -2.02 -18.44 29.98
#